data_1b47edf40e655f125c09f94d30fcd0e5
#
_entry.id   1b47edf40e655f125c09f94d30fcd0e5
#
_cell.length_a   1.000
_cell.length_b   1.000
_cell.length_c   1.000
_cell.angle_alpha   90.00
_cell.angle_beta   90.00
_cell.angle_gamma   90.00
#
_symmetry.space_group_name_H-M   'P 1'
#
loop_
_entity.id
_entity.type
_entity.pdbx_description
1 polymer ?
#
loop_
_entity_poly.entity_id
_entity_poly.type
_entity_poly.pdbx_seq_one_letter_code
_entity_poly.pdbx_strand_id
1 'polypeptide(L)'
;MFLLSYHLDSAHLVVELGETVDLDNEAAVEREILRLLPCCGPRAVIVDLRTPLLTPRALGVLLRVRSQAEERGVMLAVAAGHGTARETLRAAGLDRVLRVASTLQGAELRSRGCRPSADGERAGTSDGRHSAPPPPRTPGPLGPYADTSRPRVPGRRRRAGSDARRRERS
;
A
#
# COMPACT_ATOMS: atom_id res chain seq x y z
N MET A 1 10.93 -19.32 -16.22
CA MET A 1 10.16 -18.44 -15.31
C MET A 1 9.67 -19.29 -14.15
N PHE A 2 10.07 -18.99 -12.92
CA PHE A 2 9.63 -19.71 -11.73
C PHE A 2 8.95 -18.71 -10.79
N LEU A 3 7.62 -18.78 -10.71
CA LEU A 3 6.85 -18.20 -9.63
C LEU A 3 6.76 -19.27 -8.53
N LEU A 4 7.29 -18.96 -7.36
CA LEU A 4 7.09 -19.80 -6.19
C LEU A 4 5.85 -19.32 -5.45
N SER A 5 4.94 -20.25 -5.13
CA SER A 5 3.76 -19.93 -4.32
C SER A 5 3.63 -20.89 -3.15
N TYR A 6 3.24 -20.35 -2.01
CA TYR A 6 3.02 -21.13 -0.79
C TYR A 6 1.95 -20.48 0.09
N HIS A 7 1.29 -21.28 0.91
CA HIS A 7 0.37 -20.76 1.92
C HIS A 7 1.16 -20.34 3.16
N LEU A 8 0.99 -19.09 3.57
CA LEU A 8 1.51 -18.60 4.84
C LEU A 8 0.63 -19.10 6.00
N ASP A 9 -0.70 -19.04 5.78
CA ASP A 9 -1.72 -19.60 6.65
C ASP A 9 -2.99 -19.92 5.82
N SER A 10 -4.10 -20.27 6.47
CA SER A 10 -5.37 -20.56 5.81
C SER A 10 -6.01 -19.34 5.10
N ALA A 11 -5.57 -18.13 5.43
CA ALA A 11 -6.12 -16.87 4.90
C ALA A 11 -5.20 -16.18 3.89
N HIS A 12 -3.90 -16.53 3.85
CA HIS A 12 -2.90 -15.83 3.05
C HIS A 12 -2.13 -16.81 2.14
N LEU A 13 -2.16 -16.49 0.85
CA LEU A 13 -1.30 -17.09 -0.18
C LEU A 13 -0.18 -16.10 -0.51
N VAL A 14 1.06 -16.58 -0.52
CA VAL A 14 2.22 -15.79 -0.95
C VAL A 14 2.63 -16.24 -2.34
N VAL A 15 2.91 -15.29 -3.21
CA VAL A 15 3.45 -15.49 -4.55
C VAL A 15 4.75 -14.72 -4.67
N GLU A 16 5.87 -15.42 -4.73
CA GLU A 16 7.18 -14.78 -4.89
C GLU A 16 7.47 -14.48 -6.36
N LEU A 17 7.77 -13.21 -6.65
CA LEU A 17 8.21 -12.73 -7.95
C LEU A 17 9.70 -12.42 -7.89
N GLY A 18 10.52 -13.38 -8.35
CA GLY A 18 11.98 -13.31 -8.30
C GLY A 18 12.62 -12.67 -9.53
N GLU A 19 11.89 -12.61 -10.63
CA GLU A 19 12.37 -12.12 -11.91
C GLU A 19 11.84 -10.73 -12.25
N THR A 20 12.60 -10.00 -13.08
CA THR A 20 12.12 -8.73 -13.64
C THR A 20 11.06 -9.02 -14.70
N VAL A 21 9.92 -8.35 -14.57
CA VAL A 21 8.85 -8.46 -15.58
C VAL A 21 9.15 -7.55 -16.76
N ASP A 22 9.22 -8.11 -17.95
CA ASP A 22 9.49 -7.44 -19.22
C ASP A 22 8.43 -7.78 -20.28
N LEU A 23 8.68 -7.38 -21.53
CA LEU A 23 7.76 -7.63 -22.65
C LEU A 23 7.56 -9.12 -22.92
N ASP A 24 8.61 -9.92 -22.74
CA ASP A 24 8.63 -11.33 -23.14
C ASP A 24 7.90 -12.21 -22.12
N ASN A 25 7.89 -11.81 -20.85
CA ASN A 25 7.31 -12.61 -19.76
C ASN A 25 6.05 -12.02 -19.12
N GLU A 26 5.68 -10.76 -19.42
CA GLU A 26 4.55 -10.05 -18.81
C GLU A 26 3.26 -10.88 -18.80
N ALA A 27 2.85 -11.38 -19.97
CA ALA A 27 1.61 -12.14 -20.10
C ALA A 27 1.65 -13.50 -19.37
N ALA A 28 2.83 -14.11 -19.27
CA ALA A 28 3.02 -15.37 -18.57
C ALA A 28 2.96 -15.16 -17.04
N VAL A 29 3.61 -14.10 -16.53
CA VAL A 29 3.57 -13.70 -15.12
C VAL A 29 2.14 -13.41 -14.69
N GLU A 30 1.44 -12.57 -15.45
CA GLU A 30 0.06 -12.21 -15.15
C GLU A 30 -0.85 -13.43 -15.10
N ARG A 31 -0.82 -14.28 -16.11
CA ARG A 31 -1.62 -15.51 -16.20
C ARG A 31 -1.36 -16.43 -15.02
N GLU A 32 -0.10 -16.60 -14.66
CA GLU A 32 0.25 -17.50 -13.57
C GLU A 32 -0.23 -16.96 -12.21
N ILE A 33 -0.07 -15.67 -11.94
CA ILE A 33 -0.61 -15.06 -10.71
C ILE A 33 -2.14 -15.18 -10.69
N LEU A 34 -2.81 -14.88 -11.81
CA LEU A 34 -4.26 -14.99 -11.92
C LEU A 34 -4.77 -16.42 -11.73
N ARG A 35 -4.01 -17.42 -12.17
CA ARG A 35 -4.30 -18.84 -11.95
C ARG A 35 -4.23 -19.21 -10.47
N LEU A 36 -3.34 -18.55 -9.73
CA LEU A 36 -3.15 -18.76 -8.29
C LEU A 36 -4.19 -18.01 -7.45
N LEU A 37 -4.91 -17.03 -8.02
CA LEU A 37 -6.00 -16.36 -7.32
C LEU A 37 -7.12 -17.36 -7.04
N PRO A 38 -7.42 -17.67 -5.78
CA PRO A 38 -8.39 -18.70 -5.46
C PRO A 38 -9.82 -18.25 -5.78
N CYS A 39 -10.61 -19.18 -6.28
CA CYS A 39 -12.07 -19.03 -6.34
C CYS A 39 -12.71 -19.26 -4.97
N CYS A 40 -12.09 -20.08 -4.13
CA CYS A 40 -12.52 -20.41 -2.76
C CYS A 40 -11.26 -20.67 -1.94
N GLY A 41 -11.07 -20.00 -0.83
CA GLY A 41 -9.88 -20.23 0.01
C GLY A 41 -9.29 -18.98 0.63
N PRO A 42 -7.98 -18.72 0.47
CA PRO A 42 -7.33 -17.57 1.10
C PRO A 42 -8.02 -16.26 0.72
N ARG A 43 -8.20 -15.41 1.74
CA ARG A 43 -8.86 -14.10 1.56
C ARG A 43 -7.89 -13.03 1.05
N ALA A 44 -6.60 -13.31 1.10
CA ALA A 44 -5.56 -12.41 0.69
C ALA A 44 -4.45 -13.12 -0.07
N VAL A 45 -3.95 -12.46 -1.10
CA VAL A 45 -2.74 -12.83 -1.84
C VAL A 45 -1.69 -11.76 -1.59
N ILE A 46 -0.49 -12.18 -1.23
CA ILE A 46 0.66 -11.31 -1.03
C ILE A 46 1.66 -11.58 -2.14
N VAL A 47 1.91 -10.59 -2.98
CA VAL A 47 2.99 -10.67 -3.98
C VAL A 47 4.28 -10.21 -3.33
N ASP A 48 5.23 -11.12 -3.15
CA ASP A 48 6.55 -10.81 -2.58
C ASP A 48 7.56 -10.54 -3.69
N LEU A 49 7.94 -9.26 -3.83
CA LEU A 49 8.87 -8.80 -4.84
C LEU A 49 10.30 -9.00 -4.38
N ARG A 50 10.96 -10.01 -4.94
CA ARG A 50 12.35 -10.35 -4.67
C ARG A 50 13.34 -9.58 -5.57
N THR A 51 12.86 -8.96 -6.64
CA THR A 51 13.67 -8.15 -7.54
C THR A 51 13.73 -6.69 -7.07
N PRO A 52 14.91 -6.04 -7.16
CA PRO A 52 15.04 -4.60 -6.91
C PRO A 52 14.47 -3.74 -8.05
N LEU A 53 14.38 -4.31 -9.26
CA LEU A 53 13.98 -3.59 -10.46
C LEU A 53 12.50 -3.84 -10.78
N LEU A 54 11.72 -2.77 -10.75
CA LEU A 54 10.34 -2.77 -11.22
C LEU A 54 10.22 -1.99 -12.52
N THR A 55 9.84 -2.67 -13.56
CA THR A 55 9.55 -2.06 -14.85
C THR A 55 8.13 -1.48 -14.86
N PRO A 56 7.81 -0.54 -15.77
CA PRO A 56 6.42 -0.10 -15.97
C PRO A 56 5.46 -1.26 -16.29
N ARG A 57 5.95 -2.33 -16.91
CA ARG A 57 5.16 -3.54 -17.19
C ARG A 57 4.82 -4.31 -15.92
N ALA A 58 5.79 -4.46 -15.02
CA ALA A 58 5.53 -5.07 -13.71
C ALA A 58 4.45 -4.31 -12.95
N LEU A 59 4.47 -2.97 -12.99
CA LEU A 59 3.44 -2.14 -12.37
C LEU A 59 2.07 -2.38 -13.01
N GLY A 60 2.02 -2.48 -14.35
CA GLY A 60 0.80 -2.81 -15.10
C GLY A 60 0.23 -4.16 -14.71
N VAL A 61 1.07 -5.20 -14.63
CA VAL A 61 0.67 -6.54 -14.17
C VAL A 61 0.08 -6.49 -12.77
N LEU A 62 0.76 -5.85 -11.81
CA LEU A 62 0.29 -5.75 -10.44
C LEU A 62 -1.07 -5.06 -10.34
N LEU A 63 -1.33 -4.03 -11.15
CA LEU A 63 -2.62 -3.35 -11.18
C LEU A 63 -3.73 -4.22 -11.76
N ARG A 64 -3.47 -4.92 -12.87
CA ARG A 64 -4.45 -5.83 -13.48
C ARG A 64 -4.77 -7.02 -12.56
N VAL A 65 -3.74 -7.61 -11.95
CA VAL A 65 -3.91 -8.68 -10.96
C VAL A 65 -4.73 -8.19 -9.76
N ARG A 66 -4.49 -6.95 -9.29
CA ARG A 66 -5.26 -6.37 -8.21
C ARG A 66 -6.75 -6.24 -8.58
N SER A 67 -7.05 -5.67 -9.75
CA SER A 67 -8.42 -5.52 -10.23
C SER A 67 -9.15 -6.87 -10.25
N GLN A 68 -8.50 -7.89 -10.80
CA GLN A 68 -9.03 -9.24 -10.85
C GLN A 68 -9.17 -9.90 -9.47
N ALA A 69 -8.28 -9.60 -8.53
CA ALA A 69 -8.40 -10.07 -7.15
C ALA A 69 -9.60 -9.41 -6.46
N GLU A 70 -9.79 -8.09 -6.62
CA GLU A 70 -10.94 -7.35 -6.08
C GLU A 70 -12.27 -7.89 -6.61
N GLU A 71 -12.36 -8.19 -7.91
CA GLU A 71 -13.56 -8.80 -8.53
C GLU A 71 -13.91 -10.17 -7.92
N ARG A 72 -12.91 -10.89 -7.43
CA ARG A 72 -13.07 -12.20 -6.76
C ARG A 72 -13.21 -12.09 -5.23
N GLY A 73 -13.25 -10.87 -4.69
CA GLY A 73 -13.29 -10.63 -3.25
C GLY A 73 -11.99 -11.02 -2.52
N VAL A 74 -10.88 -11.13 -3.25
CA VAL A 74 -9.55 -11.45 -2.72
C VAL A 74 -8.76 -10.16 -2.56
N MET A 75 -8.14 -9.97 -1.40
CA MET A 75 -7.29 -8.83 -1.16
C MET A 75 -5.89 -9.04 -1.73
N LEU A 76 -5.35 -8.05 -2.43
CA LEU A 76 -3.96 -8.03 -2.86
C LEU A 76 -3.14 -7.09 -1.98
N ALA A 77 -2.02 -7.59 -1.48
CA ALA A 77 -0.96 -6.80 -0.84
C ALA A 77 0.39 -7.10 -1.52
N VAL A 78 1.34 -6.19 -1.39
CA VAL A 78 2.67 -6.33 -1.97
C VAL A 78 3.71 -6.19 -0.88
N ALA A 79 4.59 -7.19 -0.76
CA ALA A 79 5.81 -7.11 0.02
C ALA A 79 6.97 -6.71 -0.92
N ALA A 80 7.68 -5.63 -0.62
CA ALA A 80 8.82 -5.17 -1.40
C ALA A 80 10.00 -4.92 -0.47
N GLY A 81 10.89 -5.90 -0.34
CA GLY A 81 12.07 -5.85 0.54
C GLY A 81 13.08 -4.80 0.09
N HIS A 82 13.26 -4.62 -1.21
CA HIS A 82 14.21 -3.67 -1.79
C HIS A 82 13.70 -2.23 -1.75
N GLY A 83 14.55 -1.30 -1.29
CA GLY A 83 14.23 0.14 -1.22
C GLY A 83 13.86 0.73 -2.57
N THR A 84 14.64 0.40 -3.61
CA THR A 84 14.40 0.84 -5.00
C THR A 84 13.04 0.43 -5.54
N ALA A 85 12.61 -0.81 -5.28
CA ALA A 85 11.28 -1.27 -5.67
C ALA A 85 10.17 -0.46 -4.97
N ARG A 86 10.32 -0.18 -3.67
CA ARG A 86 9.36 0.65 -2.93
C ARG A 86 9.33 2.10 -3.42
N GLU A 87 10.49 2.68 -3.74
CA GLU A 87 10.57 4.03 -4.31
C GLU A 87 9.87 4.11 -5.65
N THR A 88 10.06 3.12 -6.53
CA THR A 88 9.37 3.03 -7.83
C THR A 88 7.85 2.95 -7.62
N LEU A 89 7.37 2.10 -6.71
CA LEU A 89 5.94 1.99 -6.39
C LEU A 89 5.37 3.30 -5.83
N ARG A 90 6.13 3.99 -4.97
CA ARG A 90 5.72 5.29 -4.41
C ARG A 90 5.71 6.38 -5.48
N ALA A 91 6.74 6.45 -6.31
CA ALA A 91 6.81 7.42 -7.41
C ALA A 91 5.67 7.25 -8.42
N ALA A 92 5.22 6.01 -8.63
CA ALA A 92 4.05 5.70 -9.44
C ALA A 92 2.71 5.92 -8.71
N GLY A 93 2.71 6.33 -7.43
CA GLY A 93 1.50 6.52 -6.61
C GLY A 93 0.80 5.22 -6.21
N LEU A 94 1.47 4.09 -6.35
CA LEU A 94 0.88 2.75 -6.17
C LEU A 94 1.07 2.17 -4.76
N ASP A 95 1.84 2.81 -3.90
CA ASP A 95 2.16 2.33 -2.56
C ASP A 95 0.91 2.11 -1.69
N ARG A 96 -0.08 3.01 -1.79
CA ARG A 96 -1.36 2.88 -1.08
C ARG A 96 -2.31 1.93 -1.78
N VAL A 97 -2.36 2.02 -3.10
CA VAL A 97 -3.25 1.23 -3.95
C VAL A 97 -2.94 -0.26 -3.81
N LEU A 98 -1.66 -0.63 -3.84
CA LEU A 98 -1.19 -2.01 -3.72
C LEU A 98 -0.88 -2.43 -2.28
N ARG A 99 -1.14 -1.57 -1.28
CA ARG A 99 -0.85 -1.87 0.13
C ARG A 99 0.58 -2.34 0.36
N VAL A 100 1.53 -1.60 -0.19
CA VAL A 100 2.95 -1.98 -0.19
C VAL A 100 3.52 -1.95 1.22
N ALA A 101 4.19 -3.01 1.62
CA ALA A 101 4.96 -3.12 2.86
C ALA A 101 6.42 -3.46 2.56
N SER A 102 7.32 -3.20 3.51
CA SER A 102 8.75 -3.51 3.37
C SER A 102 9.08 -4.97 3.69
N THR A 103 8.16 -5.68 4.33
CA THR A 103 8.33 -7.07 4.76
C THR A 103 7.06 -7.86 4.48
N LEU A 104 7.20 -9.18 4.37
CA LEU A 104 6.07 -10.09 4.23
C LEU A 104 5.10 -9.96 5.41
N GLN A 105 5.60 -9.91 6.63
CA GLN A 105 4.77 -9.71 7.82
C GLN A 105 4.01 -8.38 7.79
N GLY A 106 4.66 -7.30 7.33
CA GLY A 106 4.01 -6.00 7.14
C GLY A 106 2.89 -6.03 6.11
N ALA A 107 3.07 -6.80 5.01
CA ALA A 107 2.04 -6.99 4.00
C ALA A 107 0.86 -7.82 4.54
N GLU A 108 1.14 -8.85 5.32
CA GLU A 108 0.14 -9.64 6.03
C GLU A 108 -0.74 -8.78 6.94
N LEU A 109 -0.13 -7.94 7.78
CA LEU A 109 -0.87 -7.03 8.66
C LEU A 109 -1.77 -6.06 7.89
N ARG A 110 -1.29 -5.56 6.75
CA ARG A 110 -2.07 -4.66 5.88
C ARG A 110 -3.23 -5.37 5.17
N SER A 111 -3.11 -6.66 4.91
CA SER A 111 -4.17 -7.46 4.33
C SER A 111 -5.27 -7.83 5.34
N ARG A 112 -4.96 -7.91 6.62
CA ARG A 112 -5.93 -8.20 7.70
C ARG A 112 -6.85 -7.02 8.02
N GLY A 113 -6.44 -5.78 7.74
CA GLY A 113 -7.12 -4.54 8.12
C GLY A 113 -8.41 -4.21 7.36
N CYS A 114 -8.80 -4.98 6.36
CA CYS A 114 -10.09 -4.85 5.68
C CYS A 114 -10.94 -6.11 5.91
N ARG A 115 -11.64 -6.14 7.04
CA ARG A 115 -12.86 -6.91 7.08
C ARG A 115 -13.83 -6.21 6.12
N PRO A 116 -14.39 -6.88 5.11
CA PRO A 116 -15.62 -6.40 4.52
C PRO A 116 -16.61 -6.30 5.67
N SER A 117 -17.16 -5.12 5.88
CA SER A 117 -18.28 -4.92 6.81
C SER A 117 -19.44 -5.79 6.31
N ALA A 118 -19.50 -7.01 6.80
CA ALA A 118 -20.65 -7.89 6.64
C ALA A 118 -21.71 -7.53 7.69
N ASP A 119 -22.01 -6.24 7.83
CA ASP A 119 -23.08 -5.72 8.66
C ASP A 119 -24.02 -4.85 7.81
N GLY A 120 -24.61 -5.50 6.85
CA GLY A 120 -25.74 -5.00 6.10
C GLY A 120 -26.78 -6.09 6.01
N GLU A 121 -27.36 -6.51 7.14
CA GLU A 121 -28.72 -7.02 7.21
C GLU A 121 -28.99 -7.69 8.55
N ARG A 122 -29.40 -6.89 9.50
CA ARG A 122 -30.43 -7.29 10.46
C ARG A 122 -31.21 -6.03 10.86
N ALA A 123 -32.15 -5.66 10.01
CA ALA A 123 -33.33 -4.99 10.46
C ALA A 123 -34.10 -6.00 11.33
N GLY A 124 -33.94 -5.87 12.61
CA GLY A 124 -34.65 -6.63 13.64
C GLY A 124 -35.30 -5.65 14.60
N THR A 125 -36.53 -5.30 14.28
CA THR A 125 -37.59 -4.86 15.20
C THR A 125 -37.30 -5.20 16.65
N SER A 126 -37.23 -4.19 17.52
CA SER A 126 -38.07 -4.19 18.74
C SER A 126 -37.73 -3.04 19.68
N ASP A 127 -38.77 -2.34 19.93
CA ASP A 127 -39.25 -2.03 21.27
C ASP A 127 -38.71 -0.78 21.93
N GLY A 128 -39.68 0.14 22.05
CA GLY A 128 -39.55 1.41 22.69
C GLY A 128 -39.16 1.28 24.17
N ARG A 129 -38.15 2.03 24.52
CA ARG A 129 -38.03 2.60 25.86
C ARG A 129 -37.54 4.02 25.74
N HIS A 130 -38.42 4.92 26.11
CA HIS A 130 -38.15 6.31 26.39
C HIS A 130 -36.93 6.45 27.30
N SER A 131 -35.89 7.07 26.80
CA SER A 131 -34.84 7.64 27.63
C SER A 131 -34.79 9.13 27.41
N ALA A 132 -34.96 9.86 28.47
CA ALA A 132 -35.05 11.31 28.55
C ALA A 132 -33.79 12.01 27.99
N PRO A 133 -33.92 13.22 27.44
CA PRO A 133 -32.77 13.98 26.93
C PRO A 133 -31.87 14.46 28.08
N PRO A 134 -30.53 14.50 27.87
CA PRO A 134 -29.62 15.03 28.88
C PRO A 134 -29.77 16.55 29.00
N PRO A 135 -29.48 17.13 30.19
CA PRO A 135 -29.62 18.58 30.43
C PRO A 135 -28.59 19.41 29.66
N PRO A 136 -28.91 20.67 29.37
CA PRO A 136 -28.02 21.56 28.63
C PRO A 136 -26.76 21.89 29.44
N ARG A 137 -25.61 21.79 28.77
CA ARG A 137 -24.32 22.20 29.34
C ARG A 137 -24.21 23.71 29.33
N THR A 138 -24.01 24.29 30.46
CA THR A 138 -23.66 25.70 30.70
C THR A 138 -22.31 26.03 30.06
N PRO A 139 -22.18 27.17 29.37
CA PRO A 139 -20.89 27.63 28.87
C PRO A 139 -20.04 28.19 30.03
N GLY A 140 -18.84 27.61 30.19
CA GLY A 140 -17.83 28.13 31.10
C GLY A 140 -17.12 29.36 30.54
N PRO A 141 -16.53 30.19 31.43
CA PRO A 141 -16.03 31.51 31.06
C PRO A 141 -14.75 31.46 30.21
N LEU A 142 -14.72 32.38 29.26
CA LEU A 142 -13.56 32.71 28.40
C LEU A 142 -12.36 33.15 29.25
N GLY A 143 -11.28 32.41 29.20
CA GLY A 143 -9.98 32.82 29.72
C GLY A 143 -9.19 33.61 28.65
N PRO A 144 -8.28 34.48 29.06
CA PRO A 144 -7.71 35.52 28.20
C PRO A 144 -6.63 35.00 27.22
N TYR A 145 -6.66 35.61 26.06
CA TYR A 145 -5.63 35.57 25.02
C TYR A 145 -4.22 35.77 25.58
N ALA A 146 -3.34 34.82 25.31
CA ALA A 146 -1.90 35.05 25.36
C ALA A 146 -1.35 35.01 23.94
N ASP A 147 -1.10 36.21 23.47
CA ASP A 147 -0.26 36.57 22.31
C ASP A 147 1.18 36.12 22.61
N THR A 148 1.75 35.26 21.81
CA THR A 148 3.21 35.09 21.77
C THR A 148 3.68 34.68 20.35
N SER A 149 4.15 35.74 19.64
CA SER A 149 5.49 35.76 19.02
C SER A 149 5.84 34.79 17.91
N ARG A 150 5.88 35.33 16.73
CA ARG A 150 6.61 34.84 15.55
C ARG A 150 8.05 34.44 15.89
N PRO A 151 8.56 33.35 15.40
CA PRO A 151 9.99 33.19 15.20
C PRO A 151 10.41 33.50 13.76
N ARG A 152 11.47 34.26 13.74
CA ARG A 152 12.28 34.77 12.63
C ARG A 152 12.78 33.64 11.73
N VAL A 153 12.74 33.91 10.42
CA VAL A 153 13.50 33.21 9.39
C VAL A 153 14.95 33.69 9.42
N PRO A 154 15.95 32.82 9.47
CA PRO A 154 17.31 33.17 9.10
C PRO A 154 17.69 32.60 7.73
N GLY A 155 18.00 33.53 6.79
CA GLY A 155 19.36 33.60 6.26
C GLY A 155 19.70 32.57 5.20
N ARG A 156 19.38 32.93 3.98
CA ARG A 156 20.00 32.60 2.70
C ARG A 156 21.54 32.62 2.80
N ARG A 157 22.21 31.51 2.60
CA ARG A 157 23.61 31.49 2.20
C ARG A 157 23.76 30.94 0.78
N ARG A 158 24.00 31.89 -0.11
CA ARG A 158 24.62 31.65 -1.43
C ARG A 158 26.06 31.18 -1.16
N ARG A 159 26.47 30.10 -1.77
CA ARG A 159 27.89 29.89 -2.11
C ARG A 159 27.99 29.69 -3.60
N ALA A 160 28.65 30.67 -4.16
CA ALA A 160 29.21 30.69 -5.48
C ALA A 160 30.55 29.94 -5.47
N GLY A 161 30.95 29.44 -6.63
CA GLY A 161 32.35 29.37 -7.06
C GLY A 161 32.92 27.97 -7.04
N SER A 162 33.26 27.44 -8.12
CA SER A 162 34.48 27.46 -8.93
C SER A 162 34.46 26.20 -9.79
N ASP A 163 34.42 26.24 -11.07
CA ASP A 163 35.47 26.53 -12.05
C ASP A 163 36.79 25.74 -11.81
N ALA A 164 37.05 24.75 -12.68
CA ALA A 164 38.32 24.25 -13.16
C ALA A 164 38.05 23.06 -14.11
N ARG A 165 38.00 23.29 -15.40
CA ARG A 165 39.11 23.17 -16.36
C ARG A 165 40.00 21.95 -16.14
N ARG A 166 40.06 21.08 -17.13
CA ARG A 166 41.22 20.80 -17.97
C ARG A 166 41.44 19.33 -18.34
N ARG A 167 41.52 19.19 -19.63
CA ARG A 167 42.47 18.43 -20.47
C ARG A 167 42.09 16.96 -20.68
N GLU A 168 41.74 16.61 -21.94
CA GLU A 168 42.62 16.33 -23.12
C GLU A 168 43.74 15.31 -22.89
N ARG A 169 43.74 14.36 -23.83
CA ARG A 169 44.76 13.40 -24.30
C ARG A 169 44.50 11.97 -23.76
N SER A 170 44.46 10.96 -24.55
CA SER A 170 44.91 10.55 -25.89
C SER A 170 43.99 9.45 -26.38
#